data_e94f7d12e1ba1b7ff564dcd4deafaf77
#
_entry.id   e94f7d12e1ba1b7ff564dcd4deafaf77
#
_cell.length_a   1.000
_cell.length_b   1.000
_cell.length_c   1.000
_cell.angle_alpha   90.00
_cell.angle_beta   90.00
_cell.angle_gamma   90.00
#
_symmetry.space_group_name_H-M   'P 1'
#
loop_
_entity.id
_entity.type
_entity.pdbx_description
1 polymer ?
#
loop_
_entity_poly.entity_id
_entity_poly.type
_entity_poly.pdbx_seq_one_letter_code
_entity_poly.pdbx_strand_id
1 'polypeptide(L)'
;GIDVDIAAALADELGLKLSVVDVGSDPAGALANGTVDVVLGIDDSASDGDFWRSASYLPTGIALFALSPDAGIPTQDSGATFAAQVSSKSAWAVSNGFGESSLTPTDSLKEAFEALEAGSVQYVAADAVIGLYAAHGQGLDVSIVAMLMSPTGYCMGVSNENVDLQTAAGDVLARLVSDGTINVIERKWLGTTVALGDLTVVSDLTASAADAATGSDSEDTGDSGDTGSSDSGDSGDTGSEDAGSGDSSDGSDESSDTGSGDDSGNEDSGDAGDSGSSGDEDATE
;
A
#
# COMPACT_ATOMS: atom_id res chain seq x y z
N GLY A 1 -11.88 9.01 -10.65
CA GLY A 1 -11.14 7.83 -10.20
C GLY A 1 -12.08 6.77 -9.65
N ILE A 2 -11.57 5.59 -9.35
CA ILE A 2 -12.33 4.42 -8.87
C ILE A 2 -13.17 4.78 -7.65
N ASP A 3 -12.56 5.28 -6.59
CA ASP A 3 -13.25 5.59 -5.33
C ASP A 3 -14.33 6.66 -5.50
N VAL A 4 -14.12 7.63 -6.41
CA VAL A 4 -15.15 8.64 -6.70
C VAL A 4 -16.36 8.02 -7.37
N ASP A 5 -16.18 7.08 -8.31
CA ASP A 5 -17.30 6.38 -8.95
C ASP A 5 -18.01 5.45 -7.97
N ILE A 6 -17.27 4.77 -7.08
CA ILE A 6 -17.84 3.95 -6.00
C ILE A 6 -18.63 4.83 -5.02
N ALA A 7 -18.07 5.97 -4.61
CA ALA A 7 -18.76 6.93 -3.75
C ALA A 7 -20.04 7.46 -4.39
N ALA A 8 -20.02 7.72 -5.70
CA ALA A 8 -21.20 8.17 -6.44
C ALA A 8 -22.29 7.08 -6.48
N ALA A 9 -21.92 5.83 -6.76
CA ALA A 9 -22.86 4.70 -6.72
C ALA A 9 -23.45 4.47 -5.31
N LEU A 10 -22.59 4.58 -4.28
CA LEU A 10 -23.01 4.46 -2.88
C LEU A 10 -24.02 5.56 -2.50
N ALA A 11 -23.70 6.81 -2.85
CA ALA A 11 -24.59 7.96 -2.57
C ALA A 11 -25.92 7.88 -3.31
N ASP A 12 -25.92 7.43 -4.57
CA ASP A 12 -27.14 7.24 -5.38
C ASP A 12 -28.05 6.18 -4.74
N GLU A 13 -27.53 5.02 -4.39
CA GLU A 13 -28.27 3.95 -3.73
C GLU A 13 -28.82 4.35 -2.35
N LEU A 14 -28.13 5.21 -1.63
CA LEU A 14 -28.57 5.76 -0.34
C LEU A 14 -29.50 6.95 -0.48
N GLY A 15 -29.73 7.46 -1.70
CA GLY A 15 -30.50 8.68 -1.96
C GLY A 15 -29.88 9.95 -1.37
N LEU A 16 -28.53 9.97 -1.29
CA LEU A 16 -27.75 11.06 -0.71
C LEU A 16 -27.06 11.89 -1.78
N LYS A 17 -26.70 13.12 -1.43
CA LYS A 17 -25.87 13.99 -2.28
C LYS A 17 -24.40 13.78 -1.94
N LEU A 18 -23.61 13.40 -2.94
CA LEU A 18 -22.16 13.25 -2.79
C LEU A 18 -21.46 14.60 -2.66
N SER A 19 -20.56 14.70 -1.69
CA SER A 19 -19.55 15.76 -1.56
C SER A 19 -18.19 15.10 -1.38
N VAL A 20 -17.26 15.35 -2.28
CA VAL A 20 -15.91 14.75 -2.24
C VAL A 20 -14.96 15.71 -1.56
N VAL A 21 -14.24 15.21 -0.57
CA VAL A 21 -13.25 15.95 0.23
C VAL A 21 -11.95 15.17 0.23
N ASP A 22 -10.84 15.86 0.02
CA ASP A 22 -9.50 15.26 0.21
C ASP A 22 -9.15 15.27 1.70
N VAL A 23 -8.94 14.09 2.26
CA VAL A 23 -8.61 13.90 3.69
C VAL A 23 -7.09 13.72 3.92
N GLY A 24 -6.31 13.72 2.84
CA GLY A 24 -4.85 13.53 2.94
C GLY A 24 -4.47 12.20 3.60
N SER A 25 -3.52 12.27 4.54
CA SER A 25 -2.98 11.10 5.24
C SER A 25 -3.63 10.82 6.60
N ASP A 26 -4.68 11.54 6.98
CA ASP A 26 -5.36 11.39 8.27
C ASP A 26 -6.86 11.08 8.13
N PRO A 27 -7.22 9.88 7.62
CA PRO A 27 -8.62 9.47 7.52
C PRO A 27 -9.30 9.33 8.89
N ALA A 28 -8.56 8.89 9.91
CA ALA A 28 -9.09 8.72 11.25
C ALA A 28 -9.51 10.04 11.88
N GLY A 29 -8.66 11.06 11.79
CA GLY A 29 -8.97 12.41 12.28
C GLY A 29 -10.13 13.04 11.52
N ALA A 30 -10.19 12.85 10.19
CA ALA A 30 -11.29 13.37 9.37
C ALA A 30 -12.66 12.76 9.74
N LEU A 31 -12.70 11.46 10.05
CA LEU A 31 -13.91 10.77 10.54
C LEU A 31 -14.26 11.19 11.98
N ALA A 32 -13.27 11.27 12.87
CA ALA A 32 -13.48 11.60 14.28
C ALA A 32 -14.01 13.03 14.49
N ASN A 33 -13.55 13.98 13.69
CA ASN A 33 -13.99 15.38 13.78
C ASN A 33 -15.20 15.73 12.90
N GLY A 34 -15.73 14.75 12.14
CA GLY A 34 -16.88 14.93 11.27
C GLY A 34 -16.62 15.77 10.02
N THR A 35 -15.36 15.89 9.59
CA THR A 35 -15.02 16.53 8.30
C THR A 35 -15.60 15.75 7.14
N VAL A 36 -15.62 14.42 7.24
CA VAL A 36 -16.27 13.50 6.31
C VAL A 36 -17.07 12.44 7.06
N ASP A 37 -18.10 11.90 6.41
CA ASP A 37 -18.93 10.83 6.94
C ASP A 37 -18.38 9.44 6.62
N VAL A 38 -17.70 9.32 5.46
CA VAL A 38 -17.16 8.08 4.90
C VAL A 38 -15.79 8.35 4.31
N VAL A 39 -14.87 7.41 4.46
CA VAL A 39 -13.57 7.38 3.76
C VAL A 39 -13.48 6.09 2.96
N LEU A 40 -13.09 6.18 1.69
CA LEU A 40 -12.78 5.02 0.83
C LEU A 40 -11.27 4.87 0.62
N GLY A 41 -10.83 3.72 0.12
CA GLY A 41 -9.43 3.47 -0.20
C GLY A 41 -8.56 3.17 1.02
N ILE A 42 -9.15 2.72 2.11
CA ILE A 42 -8.40 2.31 3.31
C ILE A 42 -7.88 0.88 3.09
N ASP A 43 -6.56 0.70 3.17
CA ASP A 43 -5.95 -0.64 3.16
C ASP A 43 -6.43 -1.43 4.39
N ASP A 44 -7.02 -2.60 4.18
CA ASP A 44 -7.58 -3.43 5.25
C ASP A 44 -6.50 -4.01 6.19
N SER A 45 -5.25 -4.05 5.75
CA SER A 45 -4.09 -4.41 6.57
C SER A 45 -3.60 -3.27 7.46
N ALA A 46 -4.04 -2.04 7.22
CA ALA A 46 -3.64 -0.89 8.04
C ALA A 46 -4.28 -0.99 9.42
N SER A 47 -3.46 -0.87 10.46
CA SER A 47 -3.91 -0.89 11.86
C SER A 47 -4.25 0.50 12.40
N ASP A 48 -4.08 1.53 11.59
CA ASP A 48 -4.17 2.92 12.01
C ASP A 48 -5.64 3.37 12.09
N GLY A 49 -5.98 3.98 13.22
CA GLY A 49 -7.24 4.67 13.44
C GLY A 49 -8.33 3.82 14.08
N ASP A 50 -9.07 4.48 14.97
CA ASP A 50 -10.23 3.93 15.67
C ASP A 50 -11.52 4.32 14.94
N PHE A 51 -11.87 3.57 13.92
CA PHE A 51 -13.11 3.70 13.16
C PHE A 51 -13.57 2.33 12.63
N TRP A 52 -14.86 2.23 12.34
CA TRP A 52 -15.42 1.02 11.74
C TRP A 52 -14.95 0.85 10.29
N ARG A 53 -14.62 -0.38 9.91
CA ARG A 53 -14.23 -0.77 8.54
C ARG A 53 -15.24 -1.75 7.95
N SER A 54 -15.58 -1.54 6.68
CA SER A 54 -16.37 -2.51 5.91
C SER A 54 -15.56 -3.77 5.60
N ALA A 55 -16.22 -4.78 5.02
CA ALA A 55 -15.50 -5.78 4.23
C ALA A 55 -14.79 -5.10 3.05
N SER A 56 -13.70 -5.73 2.58
CA SER A 56 -12.99 -5.25 1.40
C SER A 56 -13.91 -5.24 0.16
N TYR A 57 -13.88 -4.14 -0.58
CA TYR A 57 -14.65 -3.98 -1.82
C TYR A 57 -13.78 -4.11 -3.08
N LEU A 58 -12.47 -4.00 -2.95
CA LEU A 58 -11.53 -4.05 -4.06
C LEU A 58 -10.25 -4.75 -3.59
N PRO A 59 -9.92 -5.94 -4.13
CA PRO A 59 -8.69 -6.62 -3.76
C PRO A 59 -7.47 -5.86 -4.26
N THR A 60 -6.41 -5.82 -3.45
CA THR A 60 -5.14 -5.20 -3.80
C THR A 60 -3.97 -5.91 -3.11
N GLY A 61 -2.79 -5.35 -3.17
CA GLY A 61 -1.56 -5.85 -2.57
C GLY A 61 -0.37 -5.58 -3.46
N ILE A 62 0.82 -5.93 -3.00
CA ILE A 62 2.06 -5.70 -3.77
C ILE A 62 2.18 -6.79 -4.84
N ALA A 63 2.02 -6.38 -6.09
CA ALA A 63 1.99 -7.24 -7.28
C ALA A 63 3.21 -7.05 -8.17
N LEU A 64 3.52 -8.06 -8.96
CA LEU A 64 4.46 -8.01 -10.07
C LEU A 64 3.73 -7.93 -11.39
N PHE A 65 4.05 -6.91 -12.17
CA PHE A 65 3.53 -6.65 -13.50
C PHE A 65 4.55 -7.03 -14.56
N ALA A 66 4.10 -7.64 -15.63
CA ALA A 66 4.89 -7.92 -16.83
C ALA A 66 4.08 -7.60 -18.10
N LEU A 67 4.77 -7.47 -19.25
CA LEU A 67 4.12 -7.24 -20.54
C LEU A 67 3.40 -8.47 -21.08
N SER A 68 3.70 -9.66 -20.57
CA SER A 68 3.08 -10.90 -20.97
C SER A 68 2.55 -11.68 -19.77
N PRO A 69 1.35 -12.26 -19.85
CA PRO A 69 0.85 -13.15 -18.81
C PRO A 69 1.70 -14.44 -18.68
N ASP A 70 2.44 -14.79 -19.72
CA ASP A 70 3.33 -15.95 -19.75
C ASP A 70 4.73 -15.64 -19.23
N ALA A 71 4.99 -14.42 -18.75
CA ALA A 71 6.22 -14.10 -18.06
C ALA A 71 6.34 -15.00 -16.81
N GLY A 72 7.47 -15.68 -16.68
CA GLY A 72 7.68 -16.58 -15.55
C GLY A 72 7.61 -15.85 -14.19
N ILE A 73 7.36 -16.60 -13.14
CA ILE A 73 7.46 -16.07 -11.78
C ILE A 73 8.95 -16.02 -11.40
N PRO A 74 9.47 -14.83 -11.02
CA PRO A 74 10.90 -14.71 -10.70
C PRO A 74 11.22 -15.45 -9.40
N THR A 75 12.41 -16.07 -9.37
CA THR A 75 13.02 -16.62 -8.15
C THR A 75 14.21 -15.76 -7.73
N GLN A 76 14.65 -15.89 -6.49
CA GLN A 76 15.79 -15.12 -5.96
C GLN A 76 17.05 -15.21 -6.84
N ASP A 77 17.31 -16.39 -7.39
CA ASP A 77 18.50 -16.65 -8.21
C ASP A 77 18.28 -16.44 -9.72
N SER A 78 17.10 -15.98 -10.12
CA SER A 78 16.77 -15.83 -11.55
C SER A 78 17.52 -14.69 -12.26
N GLY A 79 18.11 -13.76 -11.49
CA GLY A 79 18.69 -12.54 -12.05
C GLY A 79 17.63 -11.59 -12.63
N ALA A 80 16.39 -11.72 -12.19
CA ALA A 80 15.29 -10.86 -12.63
C ALA A 80 15.55 -9.40 -12.23
N THR A 81 15.11 -8.48 -13.09
CA THR A 81 15.23 -7.04 -12.88
C THR A 81 13.85 -6.40 -12.71
N PHE A 82 13.77 -5.48 -11.76
CA PHE A 82 12.52 -4.86 -11.34
C PHE A 82 12.63 -3.35 -11.36
N ALA A 83 11.54 -2.67 -11.68
CA ALA A 83 11.36 -1.26 -11.35
C ALA A 83 10.26 -1.09 -10.31
N ALA A 84 10.43 -0.13 -9.43
CA ALA A 84 9.42 0.28 -8.47
C ALA A 84 9.62 1.75 -8.08
N GLN A 85 8.54 2.39 -7.66
CA GLN A 85 8.63 3.77 -7.19
C GLN A 85 9.46 3.83 -5.90
N VAL A 86 10.41 4.77 -5.87
CA VAL A 86 11.29 5.02 -4.73
C VAL A 86 10.48 5.23 -3.44
N SER A 87 11.00 4.75 -2.32
CA SER A 87 10.39 4.85 -0.98
C SER A 87 8.99 4.21 -0.84
N SER A 88 8.61 3.32 -1.78
CA SER A 88 7.36 2.56 -1.70
C SER A 88 7.53 1.23 -0.97
N LYS A 89 6.42 0.68 -0.48
CA LYS A 89 6.37 -0.69 0.05
C LYS A 89 6.81 -1.72 -1.00
N SER A 90 6.52 -1.45 -2.29
CA SER A 90 6.89 -2.31 -3.41
C SER A 90 8.39 -2.34 -3.65
N ALA A 91 9.06 -1.18 -3.59
CA ALA A 91 10.52 -1.10 -3.69
C ALA A 91 11.20 -1.85 -2.53
N TRP A 92 10.68 -1.68 -1.31
CA TRP A 92 11.16 -2.41 -0.14
C TRP A 92 10.98 -3.93 -0.29
N ALA A 93 9.83 -4.38 -0.77
CA ALA A 93 9.55 -5.80 -0.97
C ALA A 93 10.50 -6.45 -2.00
N VAL A 94 10.80 -5.74 -3.10
CA VAL A 94 11.78 -6.20 -4.10
C VAL A 94 13.18 -6.26 -3.49
N SER A 95 13.65 -5.20 -2.83
CA SER A 95 14.98 -5.18 -2.22
C SER A 95 15.16 -6.28 -1.18
N ASN A 96 14.12 -6.55 -0.40
CA ASN A 96 14.16 -7.59 0.64
C ASN A 96 14.09 -9.01 0.05
N GLY A 97 13.29 -9.22 -1.01
CA GLY A 97 13.10 -10.55 -1.60
C GLY A 97 14.16 -10.95 -2.65
N PHE A 98 14.69 -9.97 -3.40
CA PHE A 98 15.57 -10.22 -4.55
C PHE A 98 16.92 -9.49 -4.46
N GLY A 99 17.10 -8.64 -3.45
CA GLY A 99 18.30 -7.83 -3.27
C GLY A 99 18.23 -6.47 -3.97
N GLU A 100 18.94 -5.50 -3.40
CA GLU A 100 18.94 -4.11 -3.90
C GLU A 100 19.47 -3.98 -5.34
N SER A 101 20.38 -4.85 -5.74
CA SER A 101 20.96 -4.83 -7.11
C SER A 101 19.99 -5.21 -8.21
N SER A 102 18.87 -5.86 -7.88
CA SER A 102 17.83 -6.23 -8.83
C SER A 102 16.79 -5.11 -9.04
N LEU A 103 16.77 -4.09 -8.17
CA LEU A 103 15.83 -2.99 -8.20
C LEU A 103 16.40 -1.78 -8.95
N THR A 104 15.63 -1.26 -9.89
CA THR A 104 15.78 0.07 -10.49
C THR A 104 14.72 0.98 -9.86
N PRO A 105 15.10 1.86 -8.92
CA PRO A 105 14.16 2.81 -8.34
C PRO A 105 13.80 3.89 -9.36
N THR A 106 12.52 4.29 -9.38
CA THR A 106 11.98 5.34 -10.26
C THR A 106 11.24 6.39 -9.44
N ASP A 107 11.17 7.62 -9.93
CA ASP A 107 10.47 8.70 -9.22
C ASP A 107 8.95 8.54 -9.29
N SER A 108 8.46 7.82 -10.30
CA SER A 108 7.03 7.59 -10.51
C SER A 108 6.74 6.19 -11.06
N LEU A 109 5.51 5.72 -10.90
CA LEU A 109 5.05 4.48 -11.55
C LEU A 109 5.02 4.62 -13.09
N LYS A 110 4.81 5.83 -13.58
CA LYS A 110 4.90 6.10 -15.03
C LYS A 110 6.27 5.71 -15.57
N GLU A 111 7.33 6.18 -14.94
CA GLU A 111 8.72 5.84 -15.33
C GLU A 111 9.02 4.35 -15.15
N ALA A 112 8.47 3.72 -14.09
CA ALA A 112 8.61 2.29 -13.90
C ALA A 112 8.01 1.48 -15.07
N PHE A 113 6.83 1.83 -15.53
CA PHE A 113 6.19 1.18 -16.67
C PHE A 113 6.86 1.53 -18.00
N GLU A 114 7.39 2.73 -18.17
CA GLU A 114 8.23 3.10 -19.33
C GLU A 114 9.51 2.25 -19.40
N ALA A 115 10.12 1.96 -18.24
CA ALA A 115 11.29 1.06 -18.17
C ALA A 115 10.92 -0.40 -18.53
N LEU A 116 9.72 -0.85 -18.15
CA LEU A 116 9.17 -2.16 -18.52
C LEU A 116 8.93 -2.23 -20.04
N GLU A 117 8.25 -1.23 -20.61
CA GLU A 117 7.96 -1.15 -22.04
C GLU A 117 9.24 -1.11 -22.89
N ALA A 118 10.24 -0.38 -22.42
CA ALA A 118 11.57 -0.31 -23.06
C ALA A 118 12.39 -1.60 -22.92
N GLY A 119 11.94 -2.57 -22.10
CA GLY A 119 12.69 -3.79 -21.83
C GLY A 119 13.93 -3.59 -20.95
N SER A 120 14.03 -2.45 -20.28
CA SER A 120 15.13 -2.16 -19.33
C SER A 120 14.99 -2.96 -18.05
N VAL A 121 13.78 -3.32 -17.67
CA VAL A 121 13.45 -4.22 -16.57
C VAL A 121 12.47 -5.29 -17.07
N GLN A 122 12.40 -6.40 -16.35
CA GLN A 122 11.50 -7.51 -16.68
C GLN A 122 10.14 -7.39 -15.98
N TYR A 123 10.12 -6.74 -14.83
CA TYR A 123 8.95 -6.58 -13.98
C TYR A 123 8.84 -5.18 -13.40
N VAL A 124 7.61 -4.76 -13.16
CA VAL A 124 7.32 -3.61 -12.28
C VAL A 124 6.66 -4.15 -11.01
N ALA A 125 7.13 -3.69 -9.86
CA ALA A 125 6.50 -3.95 -8.58
C ALA A 125 5.70 -2.73 -8.13
N ALA A 126 4.40 -2.92 -7.91
CA ALA A 126 3.49 -1.87 -7.47
C ALA A 126 2.29 -2.47 -6.72
N ASP A 127 1.53 -1.64 -6.02
CA ASP A 127 0.18 -2.02 -5.61
C ASP A 127 -0.66 -2.42 -6.84
N ALA A 128 -1.45 -3.49 -6.72
CA ALA A 128 -2.16 -4.08 -7.85
C ALA A 128 -3.12 -3.09 -8.52
N VAL A 129 -3.92 -2.37 -7.73
CA VAL A 129 -4.91 -1.41 -8.24
C VAL A 129 -4.21 -0.17 -8.80
N ILE A 130 -3.26 0.39 -8.05
CA ILE A 130 -2.52 1.59 -8.44
C ILE A 130 -1.67 1.32 -9.69
N GLY A 131 -1.04 0.15 -9.76
CA GLY A 131 -0.26 -0.28 -10.92
C GLY A 131 -1.11 -0.46 -12.18
N LEU A 132 -2.24 -1.16 -12.10
CA LEU A 132 -3.18 -1.29 -13.22
C LEU A 132 -3.70 0.08 -13.68
N TYR A 133 -4.06 0.95 -12.73
CA TYR A 133 -4.49 2.31 -13.04
C TYR A 133 -3.42 3.11 -13.80
N ALA A 134 -2.17 3.05 -13.33
CA ALA A 134 -1.05 3.75 -13.96
C ALA A 134 -0.75 3.20 -15.36
N ALA A 135 -0.72 1.88 -15.54
CA ALA A 135 -0.49 1.24 -16.83
C ALA A 135 -1.62 1.53 -17.84
N HIS A 136 -2.89 1.38 -17.39
CA HIS A 136 -4.06 1.67 -18.24
C HIS A 136 -4.09 3.14 -18.67
N GLY A 137 -3.74 4.07 -17.77
CA GLY A 137 -3.65 5.50 -18.08
C GLY A 137 -2.57 5.85 -19.11
N GLN A 138 -1.57 4.99 -19.30
CA GLN A 138 -0.53 5.09 -20.33
C GLN A 138 -0.88 4.32 -21.60
N GLY A 139 -2.01 3.61 -21.62
CA GLY A 139 -2.37 2.72 -22.74
C GLY A 139 -1.50 1.48 -22.84
N LEU A 140 -0.83 1.09 -21.76
CA LEU A 140 0.06 -0.06 -21.72
C LEU A 140 -0.71 -1.30 -21.22
N ASP A 141 -0.70 -2.36 -22.03
CA ASP A 141 -1.23 -3.67 -21.65
C ASP A 141 -0.21 -4.40 -20.77
N VAL A 142 -0.61 -4.70 -19.55
CA VAL A 142 0.19 -5.44 -18.58
C VAL A 142 -0.63 -6.55 -17.94
N SER A 143 0.08 -7.57 -17.44
CA SER A 143 -0.52 -8.63 -16.64
C SER A 143 0.12 -8.69 -15.27
N ILE A 144 -0.68 -8.90 -14.23
CA ILE A 144 -0.17 -9.28 -12.91
C ILE A 144 0.19 -10.76 -12.98
N VAL A 145 1.47 -11.08 -12.77
CA VAL A 145 1.99 -12.45 -12.91
C VAL A 145 2.23 -13.15 -11.58
N ALA A 146 2.41 -12.38 -10.51
CA ALA A 146 2.58 -12.87 -9.14
C ALA A 146 2.28 -11.77 -8.12
N MET A 147 2.11 -12.17 -6.88
CA MET A 147 2.09 -11.26 -5.72
C MET A 147 3.42 -11.34 -5.00
N LEU A 148 3.96 -10.21 -4.55
CA LEU A 148 5.16 -10.20 -3.69
C LEU A 148 4.82 -10.50 -2.23
N MET A 149 3.62 -10.12 -1.80
CA MET A 149 3.10 -10.36 -0.47
C MET A 149 1.65 -10.85 -0.57
N SER A 150 1.13 -11.44 0.51
CA SER A 150 -0.28 -11.86 0.56
C SER A 150 -1.21 -10.72 0.16
N PRO A 151 -2.23 -10.98 -0.67
CA PRO A 151 -3.21 -9.98 -1.04
C PRO A 151 -3.90 -9.37 0.18
N THR A 152 -4.21 -8.09 0.05
CA THR A 152 -5.03 -7.29 0.96
C THR A 152 -6.24 -6.75 0.21
N GLY A 153 -6.89 -5.74 0.73
CA GLY A 153 -7.99 -5.08 0.03
C GLY A 153 -8.25 -3.68 0.52
N TYR A 154 -8.96 -2.92 -0.28
CA TYR A 154 -9.45 -1.62 0.12
C TYR A 154 -10.82 -1.75 0.77
N CYS A 155 -11.01 -1.12 1.92
CA CYS A 155 -12.26 -1.04 2.66
C CYS A 155 -12.73 0.41 2.85
N MET A 156 -13.99 0.53 3.25
CA MET A 156 -14.62 1.80 3.60
C MET A 156 -14.54 2.01 5.11
N GLY A 157 -14.18 3.22 5.55
CA GLY A 157 -14.19 3.66 6.94
C GLY A 157 -15.39 4.55 7.24
N VAL A 158 -15.96 4.37 8.42
CA VAL A 158 -17.03 5.21 8.99
C VAL A 158 -16.76 5.42 10.48
N SER A 159 -17.11 6.57 11.04
CA SER A 159 -16.99 6.82 12.47
C SER A 159 -17.67 5.73 13.30
N ASN A 160 -17.06 5.28 14.40
CA ASN A 160 -17.63 4.30 15.33
C ASN A 160 -18.95 4.78 15.96
N GLU A 161 -19.19 6.08 16.01
CA GLU A 161 -20.39 6.68 16.58
C GLU A 161 -21.58 6.61 15.62
N ASN A 162 -21.38 6.44 14.32
CA ASN A 162 -22.44 6.45 13.31
C ASN A 162 -22.84 5.05 12.86
N VAL A 163 -23.40 4.26 13.77
CA VAL A 163 -23.80 2.86 13.55
C VAL A 163 -24.85 2.71 12.43
N ASP A 164 -25.75 3.67 12.30
CA ASP A 164 -26.79 3.64 11.26
C ASP A 164 -26.15 3.76 9.86
N LEU A 165 -25.17 4.66 9.69
CA LEU A 165 -24.46 4.82 8.45
C LEU A 165 -23.54 3.61 8.16
N GLN A 166 -22.87 3.05 9.18
CA GLN A 166 -22.08 1.81 9.02
C GLN A 166 -22.93 0.70 8.41
N THR A 167 -24.13 0.48 8.96
CA THR A 167 -25.06 -0.54 8.48
C THR A 167 -25.54 -0.22 7.06
N ALA A 168 -26.09 0.98 6.84
CA ALA A 168 -26.67 1.35 5.56
C ALA A 168 -25.63 1.36 4.42
N ALA A 169 -24.48 1.99 4.64
CA ALA A 169 -23.41 2.08 3.65
C ALA A 169 -22.73 0.72 3.42
N GLY A 170 -22.53 -0.07 4.51
CA GLY A 170 -21.98 -1.42 4.40
C GLY A 170 -22.85 -2.35 3.58
N ASP A 171 -24.17 -2.34 3.79
CA ASP A 171 -25.13 -3.16 3.03
C ASP A 171 -25.17 -2.75 1.55
N VAL A 172 -25.14 -1.46 1.27
CA VAL A 172 -25.09 -0.96 -0.11
C VAL A 172 -23.78 -1.38 -0.78
N LEU A 173 -22.64 -1.17 -0.12
CA LEU A 173 -21.34 -1.55 -0.66
C LEU A 173 -21.27 -3.06 -0.98
N ALA A 174 -21.79 -3.91 -0.09
CA ALA A 174 -21.87 -5.34 -0.31
C ALA A 174 -22.73 -5.70 -1.53
N ARG A 175 -23.81 -4.95 -1.78
CA ARG A 175 -24.62 -5.12 -3.00
C ARG A 175 -23.85 -4.70 -4.25
N LEU A 176 -23.20 -3.54 -4.26
CA LEU A 176 -22.39 -3.06 -5.39
C LEU A 176 -21.27 -4.03 -5.77
N VAL A 177 -20.70 -4.75 -4.78
CA VAL A 177 -19.76 -5.83 -5.02
C VAL A 177 -20.46 -7.04 -5.66
N SER A 178 -21.58 -7.49 -5.08
CA SER A 178 -22.26 -8.72 -5.47
C SER A 178 -23.00 -8.63 -6.82
N ASP A 179 -23.50 -7.48 -7.20
CA ASP A 179 -24.19 -7.25 -8.47
C ASP A 179 -23.26 -6.91 -9.65
N GLY A 180 -21.97 -6.77 -9.37
CA GLY A 180 -20.95 -6.51 -10.38
C GLY A 180 -20.75 -5.04 -10.73
N THR A 181 -21.36 -4.10 -10.03
CA THR A 181 -21.14 -2.66 -10.23
C THR A 181 -19.68 -2.29 -10.03
N ILE A 182 -19.03 -2.83 -8.99
CA ILE A 182 -17.60 -2.62 -8.76
C ILE A 182 -16.78 -3.12 -9.95
N ASN A 183 -17.08 -4.30 -10.49
CA ASN A 183 -16.38 -4.85 -11.66
C ASN A 183 -16.52 -3.96 -12.93
N VAL A 184 -17.63 -3.26 -13.08
CA VAL A 184 -17.80 -2.30 -14.18
C VAL A 184 -16.90 -1.07 -13.97
N ILE A 185 -16.83 -0.57 -12.75
CA ILE A 185 -15.96 0.54 -12.38
C ILE A 185 -14.49 0.16 -12.55
N GLU A 186 -14.08 -1.04 -12.11
CA GLU A 186 -12.72 -1.56 -12.34
C GLU A 186 -12.36 -1.55 -13.82
N ARG A 187 -13.18 -2.14 -14.69
CA ARG A 187 -12.92 -2.17 -16.13
C ARG A 187 -12.81 -0.78 -16.75
N LYS A 188 -13.60 0.17 -16.26
CA LYS A 188 -13.53 1.56 -16.72
C LYS A 188 -12.19 2.21 -16.44
N TRP A 189 -11.62 1.97 -15.25
CA TRP A 189 -10.43 2.67 -14.77
C TRP A 189 -9.13 1.86 -14.88
N LEU A 190 -9.23 0.54 -14.82
CA LEU A 190 -8.08 -0.38 -14.83
C LEU A 190 -7.96 -1.15 -16.16
N GLY A 191 -8.96 -1.06 -17.05
CA GLY A 191 -9.03 -1.88 -18.25
C GLY A 191 -9.43 -3.34 -18.01
N THR A 192 -9.38 -3.80 -16.77
CA THR A 192 -9.68 -5.17 -16.36
C THR A 192 -10.31 -5.21 -14.97
N THR A 193 -10.73 -6.38 -14.52
CA THR A 193 -11.07 -6.64 -13.11
C THR A 193 -9.87 -7.20 -12.37
N VAL A 194 -9.78 -6.89 -11.08
CA VAL A 194 -8.69 -7.36 -10.22
C VAL A 194 -9.03 -8.74 -9.67
N ALA A 195 -8.22 -9.76 -10.02
CA ALA A 195 -8.36 -11.13 -9.55
C ALA A 195 -7.01 -11.63 -9.04
N LEU A 196 -6.81 -11.62 -7.72
CA LEU A 196 -5.51 -11.90 -7.09
C LEU A 196 -5.47 -13.25 -6.37
N GLY A 197 -6.64 -13.88 -6.14
CA GLY A 197 -6.76 -15.07 -5.28
C GLY A 197 -6.03 -16.32 -5.78
N ASP A 198 -5.83 -16.42 -7.10
CA ASP A 198 -5.17 -17.59 -7.74
C ASP A 198 -3.69 -17.34 -8.05
N LEU A 199 -3.18 -16.14 -7.73
CA LEU A 199 -1.80 -15.77 -8.02
C LEU A 199 -0.84 -16.33 -6.96
N THR A 200 0.32 -16.77 -7.42
CA THR A 200 1.40 -17.21 -6.54
C THR A 200 1.94 -16.04 -5.73
N VAL A 201 2.12 -16.25 -4.43
CA VAL A 201 2.79 -15.31 -3.53
C VAL A 201 4.27 -15.67 -3.46
N VAL A 202 5.14 -14.79 -3.93
CA VAL A 202 6.58 -15.06 -4.05
C VAL A 202 7.26 -15.20 -2.67
N SER A 203 6.79 -14.48 -1.66
CA SER A 203 7.30 -14.59 -0.28
C SER A 203 7.14 -16.01 0.28
N ASP A 204 6.08 -16.72 -0.09
CA ASP A 204 5.82 -18.08 0.37
C ASP A 204 6.77 -19.09 -0.29
N LEU A 205 7.16 -18.84 -1.55
CA LEU A 205 8.15 -19.66 -2.24
C LEU A 205 9.55 -19.53 -1.64
N THR A 206 9.92 -18.31 -1.24
CA THR A 206 11.22 -18.08 -0.59
C THR A 206 11.28 -18.67 0.82
N ALA A 207 10.21 -18.59 1.59
CA ALA A 207 10.09 -19.24 2.90
C ALA A 207 10.17 -20.77 2.78
N SER A 208 9.45 -21.36 1.82
CA SER A 208 9.47 -22.81 1.57
C SER A 208 10.84 -23.31 1.12
N ALA A 209 11.58 -22.53 0.31
CA ALA A 209 12.94 -22.88 -0.10
C ALA A 209 13.94 -22.83 1.08
N ALA A 210 13.78 -21.85 1.98
CA ALA A 210 14.59 -21.74 3.18
C ALA A 210 14.37 -22.91 4.15
N ASP A 211 13.11 -23.33 4.33
CA ASP A 211 12.76 -24.51 5.14
C ASP A 211 13.31 -25.82 4.53
N ALA A 212 13.27 -25.95 3.20
CA ALA A 212 13.83 -27.11 2.53
C ALA A 212 15.37 -27.18 2.62
N ALA A 213 16.04 -26.02 2.62
CA ALA A 213 17.50 -25.93 2.77
C ALA A 213 17.96 -26.24 4.20
N THR A 214 17.16 -25.93 5.21
CA THR A 214 17.46 -26.25 6.62
C THR A 214 17.08 -27.68 7.00
N GLY A 215 16.24 -28.36 6.21
CA GLY A 215 15.79 -29.74 6.45
C GLY A 215 16.70 -30.84 5.89
N SER A 216 17.78 -30.51 5.17
CA SER A 216 18.65 -31.52 4.53
C SER A 216 19.95 -31.84 5.26
N ASP A 217 20.13 -31.37 6.49
CA ASP A 217 21.34 -31.68 7.30
C ASP A 217 21.02 -32.51 8.56
N SER A 218 20.25 -33.57 8.36
CA SER A 218 20.03 -34.60 9.40
C SER A 218 19.80 -35.97 8.78
N GLU A 219 20.82 -36.53 8.14
CA GLU A 219 20.89 -37.97 7.99
C GLU A 219 22.31 -38.46 8.28
N ASP A 220 22.31 -39.34 9.29
CA ASP A 220 23.10 -40.53 9.46
C ASP A 220 24.55 -40.43 9.95
N THR A 221 24.70 -40.66 11.20
CA THR A 221 25.68 -41.69 11.66
C THR A 221 25.10 -42.41 12.88
N GLY A 222 24.53 -43.57 12.61
CA GLY A 222 24.38 -44.57 13.64
C GLY A 222 25.74 -45.15 13.98
N ASP A 223 26.09 -45.22 15.25
CA ASP A 223 26.86 -46.32 15.77
C ASP A 223 26.48 -46.64 17.23
N SER A 224 26.30 -47.91 17.42
CA SER A 224 25.96 -48.62 18.64
C SER A 224 27.15 -48.65 19.64
N GLY A 225 26.85 -48.56 20.93
CA GLY A 225 27.85 -48.97 21.94
C GLY A 225 27.54 -48.49 23.35
N ASP A 226 26.72 -49.20 24.04
CA ASP A 226 26.90 -49.96 25.27
C ASP A 226 27.47 -49.26 26.51
N THR A 227 26.67 -49.47 27.58
CA THR A 227 27.00 -49.64 29.00
C THR A 227 27.61 -48.49 29.84
N GLY A 228 26.90 -48.26 30.96
CA GLY A 228 27.58 -48.02 32.19
C GLY A 228 27.02 -46.99 33.14
N SER A 229 26.11 -47.42 33.98
CA SER A 229 25.96 -47.16 35.42
C SER A 229 26.44 -45.87 36.09
N SER A 230 25.45 -45.32 36.81
CA SER A 230 25.53 -44.83 38.22
C SER A 230 26.51 -43.69 38.52
N ASP A 231 26.09 -42.64 39.12
CA ASP A 231 25.98 -42.48 40.57
C ASP A 231 25.60 -41.04 40.96
N SER A 232 24.99 -40.99 42.07
CA SER A 232 24.55 -39.97 42.96
C SER A 232 25.46 -38.74 43.22
N GLY A 233 24.78 -37.67 43.64
CA GLY A 233 25.40 -36.69 44.58
C GLY A 233 25.02 -35.26 44.18
N ASP A 234 24.11 -34.66 44.79
CA ASP A 234 24.01 -34.01 46.10
C ASP A 234 24.32 -32.50 46.04
N SER A 235 23.34 -31.78 46.46
CA SER A 235 23.31 -30.60 47.33
C SER A 235 24.21 -29.40 47.11
N GLY A 236 23.55 -28.28 47.31
CA GLY A 236 24.10 -27.07 47.92
C GLY A 236 23.88 -25.83 47.08
N ASP A 237 23.03 -25.00 47.39
CA ASP A 237 22.69 -24.11 48.51
C ASP A 237 23.24 -22.69 48.26
N THR A 238 22.32 -21.78 48.41
CA THR A 238 22.37 -20.40 48.94
C THR A 238 23.26 -19.32 48.33
N GLY A 239 22.58 -18.19 48.30
CA GLY A 239 23.18 -16.88 48.61
C GLY A 239 22.78 -15.80 47.61
N SER A 240 21.74 -15.07 47.86
CA SER A 240 21.61 -13.79 48.59
C SER A 240 22.22 -12.59 47.86
N GLU A 241 21.33 -11.71 47.47
CA GLU A 241 21.27 -10.28 47.73
C GLU A 241 22.54 -9.43 47.49
N ASP A 242 22.44 -8.40 46.70
CA ASP A 242 22.53 -7.04 47.22
C ASP A 242 22.08 -5.95 46.27
N ALA A 243 21.48 -4.97 46.87
CA ALA A 243 20.95 -3.76 46.30
C ALA A 243 22.06 -2.70 46.13
N GLY A 244 21.91 -1.87 45.11
CA GLY A 244 22.76 -0.73 44.92
C GLY A 244 22.02 0.42 44.26
N SER A 245 21.43 1.29 45.08
CA SER A 245 20.92 2.61 44.76
C SER A 245 22.06 3.60 44.51
N GLY A 246 21.78 4.57 43.65
CA GLY A 246 22.56 5.81 43.53
C GLY A 246 22.08 6.55 42.30
N ASP A 247 21.23 7.45 42.38
CA ASP A 247 21.11 8.82 42.91
C ASP A 247 21.83 9.87 42.05
N SER A 248 20.98 10.80 41.57
CA SER A 248 21.08 12.23 41.42
C SER A 248 22.16 12.85 40.52
N SER A 249 21.77 13.69 39.65
CA SER A 249 21.62 15.16 39.65
C SER A 249 21.76 15.73 38.23
N ASP A 250 20.78 16.42 37.77
CA ASP A 250 20.58 17.88 37.84
C ASP A 250 21.58 18.67 36.96
N GLY A 251 21.05 19.46 36.05
CA GLY A 251 21.81 20.38 35.22
C GLY A 251 20.90 21.10 34.21
N SER A 252 20.16 22.05 34.76
CA SER A 252 19.50 23.12 34.00
C SER A 252 20.56 23.98 33.31
N ASP A 253 20.30 24.42 32.09
CA ASP A 253 20.57 25.83 31.73
C ASP A 253 19.76 26.26 30.52
N GLU A 254 19.06 27.32 30.76
CA GLU A 254 18.36 28.16 29.81
C GLU A 254 19.37 29.00 28.99
N SER A 255 19.03 29.29 27.74
CA SER A 255 19.27 30.61 27.16
C SER A 255 18.40 30.85 25.94
N SER A 256 17.48 31.71 26.12
CA SER A 256 16.81 32.59 25.18
C SER A 256 17.79 33.29 24.22
N ASP A 257 17.46 33.38 22.95
CA ASP A 257 17.69 34.65 22.25
C ASP A 257 16.64 34.89 21.15
N THR A 258 16.12 36.07 21.24
CA THR A 258 15.16 36.73 20.39
C THR A 258 15.85 37.36 19.19
N GLY A 259 15.26 37.25 18.02
CA GLY A 259 15.68 37.99 16.83
C GLY A 259 14.50 38.29 15.91
N SER A 260 13.83 39.38 16.20
CA SER A 260 12.91 40.06 15.28
C SER A 260 13.67 40.63 14.09
N GLY A 261 13.08 40.55 12.91
CA GLY A 261 13.51 41.25 11.72
C GLY A 261 12.34 41.40 10.76
N ASP A 262 11.62 42.50 10.93
CA ASP A 262 10.74 43.09 9.91
C ASP A 262 11.58 43.46 8.69
N ASP A 263 11.07 43.32 7.51
CA ASP A 263 11.00 44.43 6.55
C ASP A 263 10.04 44.18 5.40
N SER A 264 9.30 45.17 5.19
CA SER A 264 8.28 45.62 4.30
C SER A 264 8.66 45.61 2.79
N GLY A 265 7.63 45.41 1.98
CA GLY A 265 7.39 46.33 0.85
C GLY A 265 7.72 45.83 -0.51
N ASN A 266 6.79 45.63 -1.34
CA ASN A 266 6.44 46.59 -2.39
C ASN A 266 5.26 46.10 -3.23
N GLU A 267 4.27 46.93 -3.27
CA GLU A 267 3.21 46.91 -4.26
C GLU A 267 3.78 47.39 -5.59
N ASP A 268 3.35 46.82 -6.68
CA ASP A 268 3.12 47.61 -7.89
C ASP A 268 1.98 47.05 -8.75
N SER A 269 1.10 47.94 -9.00
CA SER A 269 -0.10 47.88 -9.80
C SER A 269 0.22 48.24 -11.27
N GLY A 270 -0.58 47.70 -12.16
CA GLY A 270 -0.74 48.21 -13.52
C GLY A 270 -1.00 47.10 -14.51
N ASP A 271 -1.85 47.15 -15.36
CA ASP A 271 -2.80 48.12 -15.92
C ASP A 271 -3.64 47.35 -16.97
N ALA A 272 -4.80 47.89 -17.19
CA ALA A 272 -5.82 47.41 -18.10
C ALA A 272 -5.49 47.61 -19.60
N GLY A 273 -6.12 46.80 -20.43
CA GLY A 273 -6.25 47.02 -21.89
C GLY A 273 -7.03 45.89 -22.50
N ASP A 274 -8.24 45.97 -22.60
CA ASP A 274 -9.31 46.52 -23.42
C ASP A 274 -9.18 46.28 -24.96
N SER A 275 -10.36 46.01 -25.50
CA SER A 275 -10.82 46.00 -26.90
C SER A 275 -10.39 44.78 -27.73
N GLY A 276 -11.27 44.09 -28.43
CA GLY A 276 -12.61 44.40 -28.91
C GLY A 276 -12.80 43.69 -30.23
N SER A 277 -14.04 43.44 -30.54
CA SER A 277 -14.66 43.35 -31.86
C SER A 277 -14.71 41.99 -32.56
N SER A 278 -15.85 41.34 -32.46
CA SER A 278 -16.90 41.18 -33.46
C SER A 278 -16.47 40.77 -34.88
N GLY A 279 -17.04 39.70 -35.36
CA GLY A 279 -17.11 39.27 -36.75
C GLY A 279 -18.12 38.16 -36.89
N ASP A 280 -19.28 38.56 -37.29
CA ASP A 280 -20.44 37.79 -37.69
C ASP A 280 -20.25 37.01 -39.00
N GLU A 281 -21.21 36.07 -39.19
CA GLU A 281 -21.78 35.56 -40.45
C GLU A 281 -20.94 34.54 -41.22
N ASP A 282 -21.46 33.56 -41.84
CA ASP A 282 -22.79 33.21 -42.40
C ASP A 282 -22.75 31.75 -42.89
N ALA A 283 -23.86 31.10 -42.75
CA ALA A 283 -24.60 30.09 -43.45
C ALA A 283 -24.02 29.26 -44.63
N THR A 284 -24.62 28.07 -44.73
CA THR A 284 -24.94 27.19 -45.88
C THR A 284 -23.82 26.26 -46.37
N GLU A 285 -24.02 24.96 -46.40
CA GLU A 285 -24.94 24.04 -47.10
C GLU A 285 -24.82 22.60 -46.49
#